data_330ee3b47c5315e80d1f7bacd91e92bd
#
_entry.id   330ee3b47c5315e80d1f7bacd91e92bd
#
_cell.length_a   1.000
_cell.length_b   1.000
_cell.length_c   1.000
_cell.angle_alpha   90.00
_cell.angle_beta   90.00
_cell.angle_gamma   90.00
#
_symmetry.space_group_name_H-M   'P 1'
#
loop_
_entity.id
_entity.type
_entity.pdbx_description
1 polymer ?
#
loop_
_entity_poly.entity_id
_entity_poly.type
_entity_poly.pdbx_seq_one_letter_code
_entity_poly.pdbx_strand_id
1 'polypeptide(L)'
;MTRDVHAVTGAFGYSGRHVAALLLGAGARVRSLTGHPDRPDPFGGRVEVRRFAFDDPARMRAELADVQVLYNTYWVRFDHGASTFARAVEHSRRLFRAAAEAGVERVVHVSITNPSLDAPLPYFRGKAEVERALAGSGLSHAILRPAVFFGGRDVLVNNIAWLLRRLPAFGVAPGGYGLQPIHVEDFARLAVAQGASRETSTVDAVGPEAPTFRALVELVRRAVGSRALLVSVPPRLLLLAARLLAPLTGDVVLTPDEVAGLRANLLVSRGPPTGTTRFSEWVIAHGPELGREWACELGRHYR
;
A
#
# COMPACT_ATOMS: atom_id res chain seq x y z
N MET A 1 -1.80 -20.31 -26.73
CA MET A 1 -1.76 -20.56 -25.28
C MET A 1 -2.90 -19.80 -24.65
N THR A 2 -3.74 -20.44 -23.87
CA THR A 2 -4.79 -19.77 -23.11
C THR A 2 -4.12 -18.94 -21.99
N ARG A 3 -4.49 -17.65 -21.88
CA ARG A 3 -4.04 -16.80 -20.80
C ARG A 3 -5.02 -16.96 -19.64
N ASP A 4 -4.57 -17.57 -18.57
CA ASP A 4 -5.37 -17.88 -17.39
C ASP A 4 -4.65 -17.58 -16.08
N VAL A 5 -3.44 -17.00 -16.15
CA VAL A 5 -2.64 -16.63 -14.99
C VAL A 5 -2.93 -15.20 -14.56
N HIS A 6 -3.17 -15.01 -13.27
CA HIS A 6 -3.23 -13.71 -12.62
C HIS A 6 -1.89 -13.42 -11.93
N ALA A 7 -1.13 -12.45 -12.44
CA ALA A 7 0.12 -12.06 -11.81
C ALA A 7 -0.11 -10.97 -10.76
N VAL A 8 0.46 -11.14 -9.56
CA VAL A 8 0.41 -10.15 -8.49
C VAL A 8 1.85 -9.78 -8.12
N THR A 9 2.21 -8.49 -8.23
CA THR A 9 3.52 -8.06 -7.76
C THR A 9 3.54 -8.09 -6.23
N GLY A 10 4.40 -8.93 -5.64
CA GLY A 10 4.47 -9.11 -4.20
C GLY A 10 3.24 -9.79 -3.57
N ALA A 11 2.79 -10.92 -4.12
CA ALA A 11 1.67 -11.71 -3.60
C ALA A 11 1.82 -12.14 -2.13
N PHE A 12 3.03 -12.12 -1.56
CA PHE A 12 3.29 -12.39 -0.14
C PHE A 12 3.45 -11.11 0.68
N GLY A 13 3.34 -9.93 0.03
CA GLY A 13 3.31 -8.62 0.68
C GLY A 13 1.96 -8.31 1.32
N TYR A 14 1.85 -7.12 1.93
CA TYR A 14 0.66 -6.77 2.72
C TYR A 14 -0.63 -6.76 1.88
N SER A 15 -0.77 -5.90 0.89
CA SER A 15 -1.99 -5.82 0.08
C SER A 15 -2.06 -6.95 -0.96
N GLY A 16 -0.92 -7.33 -1.55
CA GLY A 16 -0.85 -8.37 -2.58
C GLY A 16 -1.36 -9.72 -2.10
N ARG A 17 -1.12 -10.09 -0.82
CA ARG A 17 -1.61 -11.38 -0.29
C ARG A 17 -3.13 -11.47 -0.21
N HIS A 18 -3.82 -10.36 0.06
CA HIS A 18 -5.29 -10.35 0.11
C HIS A 18 -5.89 -10.46 -1.30
N VAL A 19 -5.25 -9.82 -2.30
CA VAL A 19 -5.60 -10.01 -3.72
C VAL A 19 -5.37 -11.48 -4.14
N ALA A 20 -4.18 -12.03 -3.85
CA ALA A 20 -3.84 -13.41 -4.16
C ALA A 20 -4.78 -14.42 -3.50
N ALA A 21 -5.15 -14.18 -2.22
CA ALA A 21 -6.09 -15.03 -1.49
C ALA A 21 -7.47 -15.11 -2.18
N LEU A 22 -8.01 -13.96 -2.61
CA LEU A 22 -9.29 -13.90 -3.31
C LEU A 22 -9.22 -14.61 -4.68
N LEU A 23 -8.15 -14.40 -5.44
CA LEU A 23 -7.94 -15.06 -6.73
C LEU A 23 -7.85 -16.57 -6.57
N LEU A 24 -7.06 -17.06 -5.61
CA LEU A 24 -6.96 -18.49 -5.29
C LEU A 24 -8.29 -19.08 -4.82
N GLY A 25 -9.06 -18.32 -4.03
CA GLY A 25 -10.40 -18.71 -3.58
C GLY A 25 -11.40 -18.82 -4.73
N ALA A 26 -11.21 -18.07 -5.80
CA ALA A 26 -11.98 -18.16 -7.05
C ALA A 26 -11.44 -19.24 -8.02
N GLY A 27 -10.44 -20.02 -7.63
CA GLY A 27 -9.85 -21.08 -8.46
C GLY A 27 -8.87 -20.58 -9.53
N ALA A 28 -8.44 -19.32 -9.50
CA ALA A 28 -7.50 -18.77 -10.47
C ALA A 28 -6.07 -19.28 -10.22
N ARG A 29 -5.27 -19.39 -11.28
CA ARG A 29 -3.83 -19.60 -11.20
C ARG A 29 -3.16 -18.28 -10.85
N VAL A 30 -2.37 -18.25 -9.77
CA VAL A 30 -1.73 -17.04 -9.29
C VAL A 30 -0.21 -17.13 -9.37
N ARG A 31 0.41 -16.10 -9.94
CA ARG A 31 1.87 -15.91 -10.00
C ARG A 31 2.26 -14.68 -9.20
N SER A 32 3.26 -14.81 -8.35
CA SER A 32 3.91 -13.69 -7.65
C SER A 32 5.15 -13.23 -8.42
N LEU A 33 5.18 -11.97 -8.85
CA LEU A 33 6.41 -11.32 -9.28
C LEU A 33 7.00 -10.57 -8.07
N THR A 34 8.22 -10.91 -7.64
CA THR A 34 8.75 -10.39 -6.38
C THR A 34 10.27 -10.16 -6.41
N GLY A 35 10.76 -9.19 -5.63
CA GLY A 35 12.18 -9.04 -5.32
C GLY A 35 12.65 -9.98 -4.20
N HIS A 36 11.71 -10.62 -3.47
CA HIS A 36 11.98 -11.46 -2.30
C HIS A 36 11.34 -12.85 -2.47
N PRO A 37 11.88 -13.71 -3.35
CA PRO A 37 11.29 -15.01 -3.65
C PRO A 37 11.33 -15.99 -2.46
N ASP A 38 12.26 -15.78 -1.53
CA ASP A 38 12.52 -16.67 -0.40
C ASP A 38 11.61 -16.35 0.83
N ARG A 39 10.64 -15.44 0.67
CA ARG A 39 9.67 -15.16 1.73
C ARG A 39 8.83 -16.38 2.05
N PRO A 40 8.47 -16.58 3.35
CA PRO A 40 7.52 -17.62 3.73
C PRO A 40 6.24 -17.52 2.90
N ASP A 41 5.88 -18.63 2.27
CA ASP A 41 4.67 -18.74 1.48
C ASP A 41 3.44 -18.97 2.38
N PRO A 42 2.49 -18.03 2.45
CA PRO A 42 1.27 -18.19 3.23
C PRO A 42 0.22 -19.06 2.55
N PHE A 43 0.47 -19.55 1.32
CA PHE A 43 -0.50 -20.24 0.49
C PHE A 43 -0.18 -21.73 0.25
N GLY A 44 0.89 -22.25 0.88
CA GLY A 44 1.22 -23.68 0.81
C GLY A 44 1.57 -24.17 -0.60
N GLY A 45 2.34 -23.43 -1.36
CA GLY A 45 2.79 -23.78 -2.71
C GLY A 45 1.78 -23.51 -3.83
N ARG A 46 0.62 -22.91 -3.52
CA ARG A 46 -0.41 -22.62 -4.54
C ARG A 46 -0.12 -21.39 -5.40
N VAL A 47 0.88 -20.58 -5.04
CA VAL A 47 1.30 -19.40 -5.80
C VAL A 47 2.63 -19.69 -6.47
N GLU A 48 2.68 -19.55 -7.78
CA GLU A 48 3.92 -19.64 -8.54
C GLU A 48 4.79 -18.41 -8.27
N VAL A 49 6.02 -18.59 -7.79
CA VAL A 49 6.92 -17.48 -7.45
C VAL A 49 7.93 -17.25 -8.56
N ARG A 50 8.03 -16.01 -9.04
CA ARG A 50 9.00 -15.55 -10.02
C ARG A 50 9.71 -14.30 -9.52
N ARG A 51 11.02 -14.22 -9.76
CA ARG A 51 11.82 -13.03 -9.41
C ARG A 51 11.64 -11.93 -10.45
N PHE A 52 11.54 -10.67 -10.01
CA PHE A 52 11.62 -9.53 -10.93
C PHE A 52 12.89 -9.58 -11.78
N ALA A 53 12.74 -9.26 -13.05
CA ALA A 53 13.84 -9.20 -14.02
C ALA A 53 13.87 -7.81 -14.69
N PHE A 54 13.89 -6.74 -13.89
CA PHE A 54 13.82 -5.36 -14.41
C PHE A 54 14.96 -5.00 -15.36
N ASP A 55 16.14 -5.65 -15.22
CA ASP A 55 17.31 -5.43 -16.05
C ASP A 55 17.42 -6.42 -17.23
N ASP A 56 16.45 -7.34 -17.35
CA ASP A 56 16.34 -8.31 -18.45
C ASP A 56 14.91 -8.24 -19.05
N PRO A 57 14.68 -7.38 -20.06
CA PRO A 57 13.36 -7.21 -20.69
C PRO A 57 12.83 -8.49 -21.32
N ALA A 58 13.69 -9.32 -21.92
CA ALA A 58 13.27 -10.56 -22.56
C ALA A 58 12.73 -11.57 -21.54
N ARG A 59 13.42 -11.72 -20.42
CA ARG A 59 12.97 -12.55 -19.31
C ARG A 59 11.70 -12.00 -18.69
N MET A 60 11.62 -10.67 -18.44
CA MET A 60 10.40 -10.06 -17.88
C MET A 60 9.19 -10.32 -18.77
N ARG A 61 9.34 -10.21 -20.10
CA ARG A 61 8.29 -10.53 -21.07
C ARG A 61 7.92 -12.02 -21.01
N ALA A 62 8.89 -12.92 -20.91
CA ALA A 62 8.63 -14.36 -20.80
C ALA A 62 7.84 -14.70 -19.53
N GLU A 63 8.13 -14.06 -18.39
CA GLU A 63 7.41 -14.25 -17.12
C GLU A 63 5.95 -13.75 -17.19
N LEU A 64 5.59 -12.95 -18.20
CA LEU A 64 4.27 -12.38 -18.41
C LEU A 64 3.51 -13.00 -19.59
N ALA A 65 4.08 -13.96 -20.33
CA ALA A 65 3.55 -14.45 -21.60
C ALA A 65 2.16 -15.11 -21.51
N ASP A 66 1.84 -15.76 -20.38
CA ASP A 66 0.56 -16.44 -20.11
C ASP A 66 -0.32 -15.66 -19.12
N VAL A 67 0.09 -14.42 -18.77
CA VAL A 67 -0.65 -13.59 -17.81
C VAL A 67 -1.82 -12.93 -18.48
N GLN A 68 -3.01 -13.14 -17.91
CA GLN A 68 -4.25 -12.47 -18.29
C GLN A 68 -4.34 -11.09 -17.61
N VAL A 69 -4.21 -11.05 -16.28
CA VAL A 69 -4.32 -9.82 -15.50
C VAL A 69 -3.10 -9.64 -14.62
N LEU A 70 -2.50 -8.44 -14.69
CA LEU A 70 -1.41 -8.04 -13.81
C LEU A 70 -1.91 -7.08 -12.72
N TYR A 71 -1.85 -7.50 -11.47
CA TYR A 71 -2.12 -6.67 -10.30
C TYR A 71 -0.80 -6.06 -9.79
N ASN A 72 -0.57 -4.80 -10.11
CA ASN A 72 0.68 -4.12 -9.78
C ASN A 72 0.57 -3.39 -8.44
N THR A 73 1.05 -4.02 -7.37
CA THR A 73 1.19 -3.44 -6.03
C THR A 73 2.63 -2.97 -5.73
N TYR A 74 3.54 -3.06 -6.71
CA TYR A 74 4.94 -2.70 -6.54
C TYR A 74 5.10 -1.20 -6.30
N TRP A 75 5.68 -0.84 -5.16
CA TRP A 75 6.09 0.52 -4.81
C TRP A 75 7.04 0.50 -3.61
N VAL A 76 7.68 1.64 -3.33
CA VAL A 76 8.51 1.87 -2.13
C VAL A 76 7.89 2.99 -1.29
N ARG A 77 7.94 2.87 0.03
CA ARG A 77 7.33 3.84 0.95
C ARG A 77 8.17 5.10 1.09
N PHE A 78 9.50 4.94 1.07
CA PHE A 78 10.48 6.02 1.17
C PHE A 78 11.78 5.60 0.48
N ASP A 79 12.65 6.54 0.17
CA ASP A 79 13.97 6.27 -0.38
C ASP A 79 14.87 5.64 0.70
N HIS A 80 15.42 4.46 0.41
CA HIS A 80 16.36 3.76 1.29
C HIS A 80 17.34 2.90 0.48
N GLY A 81 18.64 3.20 0.61
CA GLY A 81 19.68 2.51 -0.16
C GLY A 81 19.42 2.58 -1.67
N ALA A 82 19.37 1.42 -2.31
CA ALA A 82 19.10 1.32 -3.74
C ALA A 82 17.61 1.43 -4.11
N SER A 83 16.71 1.36 -3.12
CA SER A 83 15.26 1.44 -3.34
C SER A 83 14.81 2.90 -3.26
N THR A 84 14.60 3.53 -4.43
CA THR A 84 14.21 4.95 -4.53
C THR A 84 12.92 5.11 -5.34
N PHE A 85 12.22 6.23 -5.16
CA PHE A 85 11.04 6.56 -5.96
C PHE A 85 11.37 6.61 -7.45
N ALA A 86 12.51 7.19 -7.82
CA ALA A 86 12.95 7.24 -9.22
C ALA A 86 13.12 5.84 -9.83
N ARG A 87 13.75 4.91 -9.10
CA ARG A 87 13.85 3.51 -9.54
C ARG A 87 12.49 2.82 -9.58
N ALA A 88 11.61 3.08 -8.63
CA ALA A 88 10.26 2.51 -8.63
C ALA A 88 9.44 2.96 -9.84
N VAL A 89 9.57 4.22 -10.25
CA VAL A 89 8.97 4.75 -11.49
C VAL A 89 9.53 4.03 -12.72
N GLU A 90 10.86 3.94 -12.83
CA GLU A 90 11.51 3.29 -13.97
C GLU A 90 11.16 1.79 -14.05
N HIS A 91 11.19 1.07 -12.94
CA HIS A 91 10.79 -0.32 -12.86
C HIS A 91 9.33 -0.53 -13.28
N SER A 92 8.43 0.37 -12.86
CA SER A 92 7.01 0.32 -13.26
C SER A 92 6.86 0.55 -14.77
N ARG A 93 7.61 1.49 -15.37
CA ARG A 93 7.64 1.70 -16.83
C ARG A 93 8.10 0.46 -17.58
N ARG A 94 9.17 -0.18 -17.11
CA ARG A 94 9.69 -1.44 -17.71
C ARG A 94 8.68 -2.57 -17.58
N LEU A 95 8.01 -2.69 -16.42
CA LEU A 95 6.99 -3.70 -16.19
C LEU A 95 5.80 -3.52 -17.16
N PHE A 96 5.30 -2.30 -17.33
CA PHE A 96 4.17 -2.03 -18.23
C PHE A 96 4.55 -2.26 -19.70
N ARG A 97 5.77 -1.90 -20.11
CA ARG A 97 6.28 -2.22 -21.46
C ARG A 97 6.31 -3.72 -21.69
N ALA A 98 6.91 -4.48 -20.75
CA ALA A 98 6.96 -5.93 -20.85
C ALA A 98 5.56 -6.57 -20.85
N ALA A 99 4.61 -6.03 -20.08
CA ALA A 99 3.23 -6.47 -20.07
C ALA A 99 2.53 -6.24 -21.41
N ALA A 100 2.74 -5.07 -22.04
CA ALA A 100 2.21 -4.78 -23.36
C ALA A 100 2.80 -5.72 -24.43
N GLU A 101 4.12 -5.88 -24.44
CA GLU A 101 4.84 -6.78 -25.37
C GLU A 101 4.48 -8.26 -25.17
N ALA A 102 4.18 -8.69 -23.94
CA ALA A 102 3.69 -10.02 -23.63
C ALA A 102 2.22 -10.21 -23.98
N GLY A 103 1.49 -9.12 -24.24
CA GLY A 103 0.06 -9.11 -24.54
C GLY A 103 -0.79 -9.39 -23.31
N VAL A 104 -0.40 -8.93 -22.12
CA VAL A 104 -1.25 -8.94 -20.91
C VAL A 104 -2.55 -8.21 -21.23
N GLU A 105 -3.70 -8.82 -20.90
CA GLU A 105 -4.99 -8.26 -21.28
C GLU A 105 -5.38 -7.05 -20.43
N ARG A 106 -4.98 -7.02 -19.17
CA ARG A 106 -5.34 -5.95 -18.24
C ARG A 106 -4.31 -5.74 -17.14
N VAL A 107 -4.17 -4.47 -16.70
CA VAL A 107 -3.36 -4.10 -15.53
C VAL A 107 -4.24 -3.40 -14.51
N VAL A 108 -4.21 -3.87 -13.26
CA VAL A 108 -4.77 -3.16 -12.09
C VAL A 108 -3.60 -2.59 -11.29
N HIS A 109 -3.46 -1.27 -11.29
CA HIS A 109 -2.34 -0.58 -10.65
C HIS A 109 -2.75 0.10 -9.34
N VAL A 110 -1.95 -0.10 -8.29
CA VAL A 110 -2.13 0.53 -6.99
C VAL A 110 -1.34 1.83 -6.92
N SER A 111 -2.03 2.94 -6.96
CA SER A 111 -1.49 4.29 -6.84
C SER A 111 -1.64 4.87 -5.42
N ILE A 112 -2.04 6.11 -5.30
CA ILE A 112 -2.34 6.85 -4.06
C ILE A 112 -3.45 7.87 -4.34
N THR A 113 -4.20 8.33 -3.34
CA THR A 113 -5.10 9.50 -3.46
C THR A 113 -4.33 10.77 -3.82
N ASN A 114 -4.95 11.65 -4.60
CA ASN A 114 -4.42 12.96 -4.96
C ASN A 114 -2.98 12.97 -5.54
N PRO A 115 -2.58 12.04 -6.45
CA PRO A 115 -1.28 12.12 -7.08
C PRO A 115 -1.25 13.30 -8.06
N SER A 116 -0.12 13.98 -8.17
CA SER A 116 0.05 15.10 -9.10
C SER A 116 1.47 15.14 -9.62
N LEU A 117 1.63 15.44 -10.91
CA LEU A 117 2.94 15.65 -11.55
C LEU A 117 3.66 16.89 -10.99
N ASP A 118 2.88 17.87 -10.54
CA ASP A 118 3.37 19.12 -9.95
C ASP A 118 3.51 19.02 -8.42
N ALA A 119 3.29 17.84 -7.84
CA ALA A 119 3.41 17.66 -6.40
C ALA A 119 4.85 17.94 -5.94
N PRO A 120 5.03 18.78 -4.90
CA PRO A 120 6.36 19.01 -4.31
C PRO A 120 6.90 17.75 -3.60
N LEU A 121 6.01 16.84 -3.21
CA LEU A 121 6.36 15.60 -2.53
C LEU A 121 6.70 14.50 -3.55
N PRO A 122 7.95 13.97 -3.52
CA PRO A 122 8.43 12.98 -4.51
C PRO A 122 7.55 11.73 -4.59
N TYR A 123 7.00 11.28 -3.46
CA TYR A 123 6.08 10.12 -3.42
C TYR A 123 4.86 10.33 -4.33
N PHE A 124 4.14 11.45 -4.17
CA PHE A 124 2.92 11.75 -4.93
C PHE A 124 3.22 12.04 -6.40
N ARG A 125 4.34 12.72 -6.68
CA ARG A 125 4.80 12.96 -8.05
C ARG A 125 5.17 11.66 -8.76
N GLY A 126 5.94 10.79 -8.10
CA GLY A 126 6.32 9.49 -8.66
C GLY A 126 5.11 8.59 -8.96
N LYS A 127 4.09 8.60 -8.09
CA LYS A 127 2.83 7.89 -8.34
C LYS A 127 2.11 8.45 -9.57
N ALA A 128 2.01 9.76 -9.72
CA ALA A 128 1.43 10.40 -10.90
C ALA A 128 2.20 10.06 -12.19
N GLU A 129 3.53 9.98 -12.13
CA GLU A 129 4.36 9.57 -13.27
C GLU A 129 4.09 8.12 -13.68
N VAL A 130 3.89 7.21 -12.73
CA VAL A 130 3.54 5.81 -13.01
C VAL A 130 2.14 5.70 -13.60
N GLU A 131 1.16 6.44 -13.07
CA GLU A 131 -0.20 6.51 -13.67
C GLU A 131 -0.15 6.99 -15.12
N ARG A 132 0.60 8.06 -15.38
CA ARG A 132 0.77 8.59 -16.75
C ARG A 132 1.43 7.57 -17.68
N ALA A 133 2.44 6.83 -17.18
CA ALA A 133 3.11 5.80 -17.95
C ALA A 133 2.16 4.64 -18.29
N LEU A 134 1.29 4.23 -17.35
CA LEU A 134 0.30 3.18 -17.59
C LEU A 134 -0.77 3.66 -18.59
N ALA A 135 -1.30 4.86 -18.43
CA ALA A 135 -2.29 5.43 -19.35
C ALA A 135 -1.76 5.54 -20.79
N GLY A 136 -0.47 5.85 -20.94
CA GLY A 136 0.19 5.94 -22.27
C GLY A 136 0.66 4.60 -22.84
N SER A 137 0.47 3.48 -22.12
CA SER A 137 1.00 2.16 -22.54
C SER A 137 0.14 1.41 -23.55
N GLY A 138 -1.09 1.85 -23.80
CA GLY A 138 -2.08 1.14 -24.62
C GLY A 138 -2.73 -0.07 -23.93
N LEU A 139 -2.34 -0.42 -22.73
CA LEU A 139 -2.92 -1.52 -21.96
C LEU A 139 -4.32 -1.16 -21.43
N SER A 140 -5.27 -2.10 -21.47
CA SER A 140 -6.49 -1.99 -20.68
C SER A 140 -6.10 -1.94 -19.19
N HIS A 141 -6.61 -0.97 -18.43
CA HIS A 141 -6.17 -0.80 -17.07
C HIS A 141 -7.24 -0.24 -16.12
N ALA A 142 -7.01 -0.50 -14.83
CA ALA A 142 -7.64 0.22 -13.75
C ALA A 142 -6.56 0.78 -12.82
N ILE A 143 -6.71 2.04 -12.41
CA ILE A 143 -5.86 2.69 -11.42
C ILE A 143 -6.65 2.82 -10.13
N LEU A 144 -6.17 2.20 -9.07
CA LEU A 144 -6.75 2.27 -7.73
C LEU A 144 -5.93 3.20 -6.86
N ARG A 145 -6.56 4.21 -6.29
CA ARG A 145 -5.93 5.24 -5.47
C ARG A 145 -6.33 5.10 -4.00
N PRO A 146 -5.71 4.18 -3.23
CA PRO A 146 -5.93 4.13 -1.78
C PRO A 146 -5.34 5.37 -1.10
N ALA A 147 -5.92 5.76 0.05
CA ALA A 147 -5.26 6.71 0.96
C ALA A 147 -4.25 5.95 1.83
N VAL A 148 -4.75 5.15 2.76
CA VAL A 148 -3.98 4.21 3.57
C VAL A 148 -4.80 2.95 3.80
N PHE A 149 -4.11 1.87 4.08
CA PHE A 149 -4.75 0.61 4.43
C PHE A 149 -4.86 0.44 5.94
N PHE A 150 -5.90 -0.26 6.38
CA PHE A 150 -5.98 -0.84 7.71
C PHE A 150 -6.45 -2.30 7.62
N GLY A 151 -6.21 -3.06 8.67
CA GLY A 151 -6.61 -4.47 8.77
C GLY A 151 -5.45 -5.43 8.94
N GLY A 152 -5.61 -6.40 9.83
CA GLY A 152 -4.59 -7.40 10.11
C GLY A 152 -3.25 -6.78 10.55
N ARG A 153 -2.19 -7.04 9.80
CA ARG A 153 -0.82 -6.59 10.11
C ARG A 153 -0.42 -5.31 9.37
N ASP A 154 -1.31 -4.35 9.20
CA ASP A 154 -0.97 -3.03 8.63
C ASP A 154 0.10 -2.31 9.47
N VAL A 155 0.83 -1.39 8.81
CA VAL A 155 1.93 -0.67 9.48
C VAL A 155 1.40 0.47 10.33
N LEU A 156 0.43 1.26 9.82
CA LEU A 156 0.03 2.51 10.45
C LEU A 156 -0.68 2.29 11.79
N VAL A 157 -1.79 1.54 11.77
CA VAL A 157 -2.65 1.36 12.95
C VAL A 157 -1.94 0.53 14.00
N ASN A 158 -1.23 -0.55 13.58
CA ASN A 158 -0.47 -1.38 14.50
C ASN A 158 0.68 -0.62 15.18
N ASN A 159 1.41 0.23 14.44
CA ASN A 159 2.51 0.99 15.01
C ASN A 159 2.02 2.12 15.93
N ILE A 160 0.92 2.78 15.59
CA ILE A 160 0.24 3.72 16.49
C ILE A 160 -0.19 2.99 17.78
N ALA A 161 -0.84 1.83 17.66
CA ALA A 161 -1.27 1.03 18.81
C ALA A 161 -0.10 0.56 19.66
N TRP A 162 1.01 0.14 19.03
CA TRP A 162 2.23 -0.29 19.74
C TRP A 162 2.84 0.84 20.56
N LEU A 163 2.92 2.07 20.02
CA LEU A 163 3.40 3.25 20.72
C LEU A 163 2.46 3.63 21.86
N LEU A 164 1.15 3.64 21.63
CA LEU A 164 0.14 3.97 22.63
C LEU A 164 0.13 2.99 23.82
N ARG A 165 0.49 1.73 23.60
CA ARG A 165 0.59 0.72 24.67
C ARG A 165 1.84 0.87 25.54
N ARG A 166 2.90 1.53 25.04
CA ARG A 166 4.23 1.54 25.68
C ARG A 166 4.69 2.91 26.16
N LEU A 167 4.16 3.96 25.55
CA LEU A 167 4.57 5.33 25.88
C LEU A 167 3.49 6.03 26.71
N PRO A 168 3.88 6.90 27.66
CA PRO A 168 2.92 7.68 28.46
C PRO A 168 2.26 8.80 27.68
N ALA A 169 2.82 9.18 26.53
CA ALA A 169 2.29 10.22 25.66
C ALA A 169 2.51 9.89 24.18
N PHE A 170 1.59 10.34 23.33
CA PHE A 170 1.66 10.25 21.88
C PHE A 170 1.54 11.63 21.26
N GLY A 171 2.54 12.01 20.46
CA GLY A 171 2.58 13.31 19.78
C GLY A 171 1.74 13.31 18.50
N VAL A 172 0.92 14.35 18.33
CA VAL A 172 0.16 14.61 17.10
C VAL A 172 0.48 16.01 16.63
N ALA A 173 0.82 16.20 15.35
CA ALA A 173 1.01 17.54 14.80
C ALA A 173 -0.31 18.33 14.89
N PRO A 174 -0.27 19.64 15.19
CA PRO A 174 -1.47 20.45 15.21
C PRO A 174 -2.06 20.60 13.81
N GLY A 175 -3.41 20.64 13.73
CA GLY A 175 -4.19 20.80 12.51
C GLY A 175 -5.36 19.81 12.41
N GLY A 176 -6.31 20.13 11.53
CA GLY A 176 -7.53 19.32 11.29
C GLY A 176 -7.40 18.41 10.06
N TYR A 177 -6.19 17.99 9.70
CA TYR A 177 -5.97 17.13 8.53
C TYR A 177 -6.56 15.73 8.71
N GLY A 178 -7.19 15.25 7.64
CA GLY A 178 -7.91 13.98 7.60
C GLY A 178 -7.08 12.83 7.04
N LEU A 179 -7.62 11.64 7.28
CA LEU A 179 -7.14 10.39 6.75
C LEU A 179 -8.34 9.49 6.44
N GLN A 180 -8.45 9.00 5.21
CA GLN A 180 -9.57 8.16 4.78
C GLN A 180 -9.13 6.72 4.53
N PRO A 181 -8.98 5.91 5.59
CA PRO A 181 -8.45 4.56 5.47
C PRO A 181 -9.44 3.61 4.82
N ILE A 182 -8.93 2.63 4.06
CA ILE A 182 -9.71 1.53 3.51
C ILE A 182 -9.27 0.20 4.13
N HIS A 183 -10.23 -0.68 4.44
CA HIS A 183 -9.91 -2.03 4.87
C HIS A 183 -9.25 -2.81 3.74
N VAL A 184 -8.17 -3.53 4.05
CA VAL A 184 -7.37 -4.21 3.02
C VAL A 184 -8.15 -5.27 2.24
N GLU A 185 -9.16 -5.90 2.84
CA GLU A 185 -10.03 -6.84 2.13
C GLU A 185 -11.03 -6.14 1.21
N ASP A 186 -11.57 -4.97 1.60
CA ASP A 186 -12.40 -4.16 0.71
C ASP A 186 -11.61 -3.73 -0.51
N PHE A 187 -10.36 -3.28 -0.29
CA PHE A 187 -9.44 -2.98 -1.36
C PHE A 187 -9.18 -4.19 -2.28
N ALA A 188 -8.93 -5.36 -1.70
CA ALA A 188 -8.66 -6.57 -2.48
C ALA A 188 -9.87 -6.99 -3.33
N ARG A 189 -11.10 -6.90 -2.76
CA ARG A 189 -12.35 -7.13 -3.51
C ARG A 189 -12.48 -6.15 -4.68
N LEU A 190 -12.24 -4.86 -4.44
CA LEU A 190 -12.24 -3.85 -5.49
C LEU A 190 -11.21 -4.15 -6.57
N ALA A 191 -9.98 -4.50 -6.18
CA ALA A 191 -8.91 -4.82 -7.13
C ALA A 191 -9.27 -6.01 -8.02
N VAL A 192 -9.80 -7.10 -7.45
CA VAL A 192 -10.22 -8.28 -8.21
C VAL A 192 -11.40 -7.95 -9.13
N ALA A 193 -12.38 -7.19 -8.67
CA ALA A 193 -13.51 -6.74 -9.49
C ALA A 193 -13.03 -5.87 -10.67
N GLN A 194 -12.09 -4.96 -10.44
CA GLN A 194 -11.48 -4.15 -11.49
C GLN A 194 -10.61 -4.97 -12.45
N GLY A 195 -10.03 -6.08 -12.00
CA GLY A 195 -9.32 -7.03 -12.85
C GLY A 195 -10.26 -7.77 -13.82
N ALA A 196 -11.48 -8.05 -13.42
CA ALA A 196 -12.51 -8.68 -14.26
C ALA A 196 -13.23 -7.70 -15.20
N SER A 197 -13.14 -6.40 -14.97
CA SER A 197 -13.72 -5.36 -15.82
C SER A 197 -12.92 -5.19 -17.11
N ARG A 198 -13.57 -4.67 -18.16
CA ARG A 198 -12.92 -4.27 -19.41
C ARG A 198 -12.80 -2.75 -19.55
N GLU A 199 -13.42 -2.00 -18.66
CA GLU A 199 -13.43 -0.54 -18.71
C GLU A 199 -12.15 0.05 -18.13
N THR A 200 -11.53 0.98 -18.86
CA THR A 200 -10.44 1.79 -18.30
C THR A 200 -11.00 2.72 -17.24
N SER A 201 -10.43 2.67 -16.03
CA SER A 201 -10.96 3.40 -14.89
C SER A 201 -9.85 3.93 -13.98
N THR A 202 -10.16 5.01 -13.28
CA THR A 202 -9.38 5.51 -12.13
C THR A 202 -10.34 5.69 -10.97
N VAL A 203 -10.06 5.00 -9.86
CA VAL A 203 -10.99 4.91 -8.72
C VAL A 203 -10.24 5.18 -7.44
N ASP A 204 -10.74 6.11 -6.63
CA ASP A 204 -10.25 6.31 -5.28
C ASP A 204 -10.71 5.14 -4.38
N ALA A 205 -9.75 4.35 -3.93
CA ALA A 205 -9.98 3.17 -3.09
C ALA A 205 -9.96 3.59 -1.62
N VAL A 206 -11.07 4.11 -1.12
CA VAL A 206 -11.19 4.71 0.22
C VAL A 206 -12.39 4.16 0.99
N GLY A 207 -12.26 4.14 2.32
CA GLY A 207 -13.31 3.67 3.20
C GLY A 207 -14.39 4.73 3.46
N PRO A 208 -15.47 4.35 4.17
CA PRO A 208 -16.63 5.21 4.41
C PRO A 208 -16.39 6.33 5.43
N GLU A 209 -15.28 6.31 6.15
CA GLU A 209 -14.94 7.27 7.19
C GLU A 209 -13.65 8.02 6.88
N ALA A 210 -13.64 9.33 7.14
CA ALA A 210 -12.48 10.20 6.98
C ALA A 210 -12.18 10.97 8.29
N PRO A 211 -11.80 10.30 9.39
CA PRO A 211 -11.48 10.97 10.64
C PRO A 211 -10.28 11.91 10.48
N THR A 212 -10.18 12.92 11.34
CA THR A 212 -8.91 13.61 11.50
C THR A 212 -7.87 12.64 12.07
N PHE A 213 -6.59 12.87 11.79
CA PHE A 213 -5.53 11.99 12.32
C PHE A 213 -5.57 11.91 13.86
N ARG A 214 -5.85 13.02 14.54
CA ARG A 214 -6.05 13.04 16.00
C ARG A 214 -7.23 12.14 16.42
N ALA A 215 -8.36 12.21 15.71
CA ALA A 215 -9.52 11.38 16.01
C ALA A 215 -9.25 9.90 15.77
N LEU A 216 -8.50 9.57 14.69
CA LEU A 216 -8.04 8.21 14.42
C LEU A 216 -7.17 7.68 15.56
N VAL A 217 -6.17 8.45 16.00
CA VAL A 217 -5.29 8.05 17.12
C VAL A 217 -6.08 7.89 18.42
N GLU A 218 -7.06 8.77 18.68
CA GLU A 218 -7.93 8.66 19.85
C GLU A 218 -8.79 7.40 19.82
N LEU A 219 -9.33 7.01 18.65
CA LEU A 219 -10.06 5.75 18.48
C LEU A 219 -9.16 4.55 18.79
N VAL A 220 -7.94 4.53 18.22
CA VAL A 220 -6.97 3.47 18.50
C VAL A 220 -6.60 3.44 19.99
N ARG A 221 -6.36 4.60 20.62
CA ARG A 221 -6.03 4.71 22.04
C ARG A 221 -7.10 4.07 22.93
N ARG A 222 -8.37 4.37 22.65
CA ARG A 222 -9.51 3.77 23.38
C ARG A 222 -9.61 2.27 23.14
N ALA A 223 -9.50 1.84 21.90
CA ALA A 223 -9.61 0.43 21.52
C ALA A 223 -8.54 -0.45 22.18
N VAL A 224 -7.30 0.07 22.32
CA VAL A 224 -6.23 -0.68 22.99
C VAL A 224 -6.17 -0.49 24.51
N GLY A 225 -7.10 0.27 25.09
CA GLY A 225 -7.16 0.54 26.53
C GLY A 225 -5.98 1.39 27.06
N SER A 226 -5.37 2.22 26.19
CA SER A 226 -4.21 3.03 26.57
C SER A 226 -4.61 4.28 27.34
N ARG A 227 -3.77 4.64 28.35
CA ARG A 227 -3.87 5.88 29.12
C ARG A 227 -2.92 6.98 28.63
N ALA A 228 -2.23 6.77 27.50
CA ALA A 228 -1.30 7.73 26.93
C ALA A 228 -1.97 9.08 26.66
N LEU A 229 -1.29 10.16 26.99
CA LEU A 229 -1.78 11.51 26.72
C LEU A 229 -1.55 11.86 25.24
N LEU A 230 -2.57 12.39 24.56
CA LEU A 230 -2.42 12.93 23.22
C LEU A 230 -1.99 14.39 23.28
N VAL A 231 -0.73 14.64 22.97
CA VAL A 231 -0.14 15.98 23.04
C VAL A 231 0.03 16.57 21.64
N SER A 232 -0.24 17.89 21.50
CA SER A 232 0.06 18.60 20.26
C SER A 232 1.54 18.94 20.22
N VAL A 233 2.24 18.45 19.20
CA VAL A 233 3.69 18.58 19.07
C VAL A 233 4.05 19.16 17.70
N PRO A 234 4.90 20.18 17.61
CA PRO A 234 5.37 20.70 16.34
C PRO A 234 6.01 19.62 15.47
N PRO A 235 5.82 19.62 14.13
CA PRO A 235 6.33 18.59 13.23
C PRO A 235 7.83 18.29 13.40
N ARG A 236 8.65 19.32 13.62
CA ARG A 236 10.11 19.13 13.81
C ARG A 236 10.44 18.27 15.04
N LEU A 237 9.69 18.45 16.13
CA LEU A 237 9.88 17.64 17.35
C LEU A 237 9.32 16.22 17.19
N LEU A 238 8.25 16.03 16.42
CA LEU A 238 7.76 14.68 16.05
C LEU A 238 8.81 13.92 15.25
N LEU A 239 9.44 14.55 14.27
CA LEU A 239 10.50 13.94 13.48
C LEU A 239 11.74 13.61 14.32
N LEU A 240 12.09 14.48 15.28
CA LEU A 240 13.18 14.20 16.22
C LEU A 240 12.85 12.99 17.09
N ALA A 241 11.64 12.94 17.68
CA ALA A 241 11.19 11.81 18.47
C ALA A 241 11.17 10.50 17.64
N ALA A 242 10.70 10.56 16.40
CA ALA A 242 10.71 9.42 15.49
C ALA A 242 12.14 8.90 15.21
N ARG A 243 13.11 9.81 15.04
CA ARG A 243 14.54 9.44 14.88
C ARG A 243 15.10 8.77 16.13
N LEU A 244 14.73 9.23 17.32
CA LEU A 244 15.18 8.63 18.58
C LEU A 244 14.55 7.25 18.82
N LEU A 245 13.35 7.00 18.29
CA LEU A 245 12.67 5.70 18.36
C LEU A 245 13.18 4.69 17.30
N ALA A 246 13.78 5.16 16.22
CA ALA A 246 14.23 4.30 15.12
C ALA A 246 15.18 3.17 15.55
N PRO A 247 16.17 3.36 16.42
CA PRO A 247 17.03 2.27 16.90
C PRO A 247 16.27 1.19 17.70
N LEU A 248 15.24 1.59 18.45
CA LEU A 248 14.43 0.68 19.26
C LEU A 248 13.49 -0.20 18.40
N THR A 249 13.02 0.36 17.29
CA THR A 249 12.10 -0.33 16.37
C THR A 249 12.83 -1.04 15.22
N GLY A 250 14.09 -0.70 14.99
CA GLY A 250 14.85 -1.16 13.80
C GLY A 250 14.22 -0.71 12.48
N ASP A 251 13.49 0.44 12.48
CA ASP A 251 12.66 0.86 11.37
C ASP A 251 12.66 2.39 11.19
N VAL A 252 12.16 2.86 10.04
CA VAL A 252 11.84 4.27 9.80
C VAL A 252 10.43 4.54 10.31
N VAL A 253 10.33 5.19 11.48
CA VAL A 253 9.04 5.42 12.15
C VAL A 253 8.19 6.44 11.40
N LEU A 254 8.80 7.56 10.95
CA LEU A 254 8.11 8.68 10.31
C LEU A 254 9.08 9.48 9.44
N THR A 255 8.66 9.87 8.25
CA THR A 255 9.43 10.70 7.33
C THR A 255 8.88 12.14 7.25
N PRO A 256 9.70 13.13 6.85
CA PRO A 256 9.23 14.49 6.59
C PRO A 256 8.12 14.56 5.54
N ASP A 257 8.23 13.78 4.47
CA ASP A 257 7.27 13.76 3.36
C ASP A 257 5.91 13.19 3.80
N GLU A 258 5.90 12.18 4.67
CA GLU A 258 4.66 11.65 5.26
C GLU A 258 3.94 12.70 6.11
N VAL A 259 4.66 13.43 6.93
CA VAL A 259 4.09 14.52 7.74
C VAL A 259 3.56 15.64 6.83
N ALA A 260 4.29 16.01 5.79
CA ALA A 260 3.89 17.04 4.85
C ALA A 260 2.65 16.62 4.05
N GLY A 261 2.61 15.40 3.51
CA GLY A 261 1.48 14.87 2.77
C GLY A 261 0.20 14.76 3.60
N LEU A 262 0.33 14.29 4.84
CA LEU A 262 -0.77 14.22 5.79
C LEU A 262 -1.32 15.63 6.10
N ARG A 263 -0.45 16.61 6.43
CA ARG A 263 -0.85 17.99 6.72
C ARG A 263 -1.42 18.74 5.51
N ALA A 264 -1.03 18.36 4.29
CA ALA A 264 -1.61 18.88 3.06
C ALA A 264 -2.95 18.23 2.70
N ASN A 265 -3.47 17.35 3.57
CA ASN A 265 -4.75 16.64 3.41
C ASN A 265 -4.82 15.78 2.14
N LEU A 266 -3.66 15.26 1.68
CA LEU A 266 -3.57 14.46 0.46
C LEU A 266 -4.11 13.04 0.61
N LEU A 267 -4.41 12.62 1.84
CA LEU A 267 -4.90 11.27 2.15
C LEU A 267 -6.42 11.23 2.40
N VAL A 268 -7.16 12.17 1.79
CA VAL A 268 -8.63 12.20 1.76
C VAL A 268 -9.07 12.33 0.31
N SER A 269 -10.01 11.49 -0.09
CA SER A 269 -10.64 11.54 -1.41
C SER A 269 -11.71 12.62 -1.48
N ARG A 270 -11.96 13.12 -2.68
CA ARG A 270 -13.12 13.97 -3.00
C ARG A 270 -14.28 13.17 -3.59
N GLY A 271 -14.03 11.90 -3.93
CA GLY A 271 -15.01 10.98 -4.48
C GLY A 271 -15.78 10.20 -3.39
N PRO A 272 -16.78 9.43 -3.80
CA PRO A 272 -17.52 8.57 -2.89
C PRO A 272 -16.63 7.42 -2.35
N PRO A 273 -16.93 6.88 -1.16
CA PRO A 273 -16.23 5.72 -0.65
C PRO A 273 -16.50 4.48 -1.50
N THR A 274 -15.50 3.63 -1.65
CA THR A 274 -15.57 2.36 -2.37
C THR A 274 -15.47 1.14 -1.45
N GLY A 275 -14.90 1.33 -0.25
CA GLY A 275 -14.91 0.34 0.82
C GLY A 275 -16.15 0.48 1.69
N THR A 276 -16.54 -0.60 2.34
CA THR A 276 -17.71 -0.67 3.21
C THR A 276 -17.39 -0.84 4.69
N THR A 277 -16.21 -1.37 5.01
CA THR A 277 -15.77 -1.61 6.38
C THR A 277 -15.45 -0.30 7.09
N ARG A 278 -16.18 -0.01 8.18
CA ARG A 278 -15.98 1.19 8.99
C ARG A 278 -14.75 1.04 9.88
N PHE A 279 -13.83 1.99 9.78
CA PHE A 279 -12.60 2.00 10.57
C PHE A 279 -12.90 2.01 12.08
N SER A 280 -13.86 2.84 12.51
CA SER A 280 -14.22 2.99 13.91
C SER A 280 -14.71 1.69 14.54
N GLU A 281 -15.56 0.95 13.84
CA GLU A 281 -16.10 -0.34 14.29
C GLU A 281 -15.00 -1.42 14.29
N TRP A 282 -14.23 -1.49 13.22
CA TRP A 282 -13.17 -2.48 13.07
C TRP A 282 -12.09 -2.34 14.17
N VAL A 283 -11.64 -1.10 14.43
CA VAL A 283 -10.58 -0.86 15.42
C VAL A 283 -11.02 -1.20 16.83
N ILE A 284 -12.30 -0.97 17.16
CA ILE A 284 -12.87 -1.35 18.46
C ILE A 284 -12.90 -2.88 18.60
N ALA A 285 -13.38 -3.58 17.57
CA ALA A 285 -13.48 -5.04 17.59
C ALA A 285 -12.11 -5.73 17.70
N HIS A 286 -11.05 -5.16 17.09
CA HIS A 286 -9.71 -5.74 17.04
C HIS A 286 -8.71 -5.11 18.03
N GLY A 287 -9.15 -4.16 18.84
CA GLY A 287 -8.30 -3.45 19.80
C GLY A 287 -7.37 -4.32 20.63
N PRO A 288 -7.83 -5.46 21.22
CA PRO A 288 -6.98 -6.35 21.99
C PRO A 288 -5.76 -6.91 21.24
N GLU A 289 -5.86 -7.05 19.91
CA GLU A 289 -4.82 -7.63 19.04
C GLU A 289 -3.84 -6.59 18.50
N LEU A 290 -4.29 -5.33 18.38
CA LEU A 290 -3.51 -4.26 17.78
C LEU A 290 -2.27 -3.89 18.61
N GLY A 291 -1.17 -3.67 17.93
CA GLY A 291 0.06 -3.14 18.52
C GLY A 291 0.78 -4.09 19.48
N ARG A 292 0.53 -5.38 19.42
CA ARG A 292 1.29 -6.38 20.18
C ARG A 292 2.74 -6.45 19.73
N GLU A 293 2.94 -6.36 18.40
CA GLU A 293 4.23 -6.34 17.75
C GLU A 293 4.39 -5.07 16.90
N TRP A 294 5.63 -4.61 16.72
CA TRP A 294 5.97 -3.57 15.76
C TRP A 294 5.90 -4.11 14.33
N ALA A 295 5.19 -3.41 13.47
CA ALA A 295 5.13 -3.76 12.05
C ALA A 295 6.30 -3.10 11.30
N CYS A 296 7.45 -3.79 11.25
CA CYS A 296 8.70 -3.27 10.68
C CYS A 296 8.62 -3.20 9.14
N GLU A 297 8.69 -1.99 8.59
CA GLU A 297 8.69 -1.74 7.14
C GLU A 297 10.03 -2.15 6.49
N LEU A 298 11.16 -1.79 7.11
CA LEU A 298 12.49 -2.15 6.61
C LEU A 298 12.67 -3.67 6.51
N GLY A 299 12.19 -4.41 7.51
CA GLY A 299 12.22 -5.87 7.50
C GLY A 299 11.32 -6.50 6.44
N ARG A 300 10.26 -5.79 6.03
CA ARG A 300 9.30 -6.28 5.03
C ARG A 300 9.72 -5.99 3.59
N HIS A 301 10.36 -4.86 3.32
CA HIS A 301 10.52 -4.38 1.93
C HIS A 301 11.94 -4.00 1.54
N TYR A 302 12.89 -3.89 2.48
CA TYR A 302 14.23 -3.35 2.22
C TYR A 302 15.38 -4.29 2.64
N ARG A 303 15.07 -5.46 3.25
CA ARG A 303 16.03 -6.49 3.64
C ARG A 303 15.82 -7.78 2.88
#